data_28183f8a17522908fb6fd07c63694c9d
#
_entry.id   28183f8a17522908fb6fd07c63694c9d
#
_cell.length_a   1.000
_cell.length_b   1.000
_cell.length_c   1.000
_cell.angle_alpha   90.00
_cell.angle_beta   90.00
_cell.angle_gamma   90.00
#
_symmetry.space_group_name_H-M   'P 1'
#
loop_
_entity.id
_entity.type
_entity.pdbx_description
1 polymer ?
#
loop_
_entity_poly.entity_id
_entity_poly.type
_entity_poly.pdbx_seq_one_letter_code
_entity_poly.pdbx_strand_id
1 'polypeptide(L)'
;MSKIARILIVLIPVGLFAYLFVIDLAPSGERQVTYTAGQPSPFIERPLPDARVGELVNDTYYRLTGDPVYIALHTPQTSFDDMEVEVEFQPNDLVQIEIGPQVDIFSGAADLQPLYQKHIEDLTWSVIEQDGVRLFQRDQDYESIRAFLEDPPPYEEIATYHYEMNVPYLVEGYQPLNGTRRIYSSLRGYHKVVTYVKEEDILLNLAVMDMNRTTGADTFTIRIWNAANELAWEESFEDDGNESENQLSTEQDINLQVDSVGWPEGVYHIELIGTSDMFIREIETSLRYFTFVNQLYIADDVGYLPEGRASSFSTNARNFAIETFHAEADKEVVLGSSVVEIPNTHEKVYANLEDDGLIRGAVDVGGVKIVGDGKFAFTQDAFFDPDPHAIGPLSDLDGLRIQYVLTKYQPVEQRGEWMMNTVAFSIAGLEDEQGDIRLILSLPFVELEDRGVDLHAMTLSFLKDSITLRDLPRVLLEYLPGV
;
A
#
# COMPACT_ATOMS: atom_id res chain seq x y z
N MET A 1 3.26 31.01 -57.67
CA MET A 1 2.89 29.73 -57.08
C MET A 1 1.71 29.15 -57.88
N SER A 2 1.80 27.92 -58.32
CA SER A 2 0.69 27.25 -59.04
C SER A 2 -0.49 27.01 -58.08
N LYS A 3 -1.72 26.96 -58.61
CA LYS A 3 -2.90 26.64 -57.79
C LYS A 3 -2.73 25.33 -57.01
N ILE A 4 -2.06 24.35 -57.58
CA ILE A 4 -1.72 23.05 -56.98
C ILE A 4 -0.80 23.24 -55.76
N ALA A 5 0.22 24.08 -55.83
CA ALA A 5 1.11 24.35 -54.69
C ALA A 5 0.37 24.98 -53.49
N ARG A 6 -0.61 25.85 -53.74
CA ARG A 6 -1.43 26.47 -52.67
C ARG A 6 -2.38 25.44 -52.03
N ILE A 7 -2.93 24.53 -52.80
CA ILE A 7 -3.78 23.44 -52.29
C ILE A 7 -2.95 22.50 -51.40
N LEU A 8 -1.74 22.11 -51.82
CA LEU A 8 -0.85 21.23 -51.07
C LEU A 8 -0.42 21.86 -49.73
N ILE A 9 -0.10 23.19 -49.73
CA ILE A 9 0.27 23.92 -48.51
C ILE A 9 -0.81 23.90 -47.46
N VAL A 10 -2.09 23.84 -47.85
CA VAL A 10 -3.22 23.74 -46.93
C VAL A 10 -3.55 22.29 -46.59
N LEU A 11 -3.55 21.38 -47.55
CA LEU A 11 -3.94 19.99 -47.35
C LEU A 11 -2.91 19.22 -46.51
N ILE A 12 -1.60 19.51 -46.57
CA ILE A 12 -0.60 18.82 -45.79
C ILE A 12 -0.77 19.08 -44.31
N PRO A 13 -0.83 20.36 -43.82
CA PRO A 13 -1.12 20.63 -42.41
C PRO A 13 -2.46 20.05 -41.91
N VAL A 14 -3.52 20.17 -42.73
CA VAL A 14 -4.86 19.62 -42.41
C VAL A 14 -4.79 18.09 -42.31
N GLY A 15 -4.10 17.44 -43.24
CA GLY A 15 -3.93 15.98 -43.22
C GLY A 15 -3.06 15.53 -42.04
N LEU A 16 -1.99 16.30 -41.73
CA LEU A 16 -1.16 16.04 -40.54
C LEU A 16 -1.96 16.24 -39.24
N PHE A 17 -2.72 17.32 -39.18
CA PHE A 17 -3.59 17.58 -38.02
C PHE A 17 -4.67 16.51 -37.87
N ALA A 18 -5.33 16.11 -38.96
CA ALA A 18 -6.29 15.03 -38.94
C ALA A 18 -5.65 13.67 -38.53
N TYR A 19 -4.42 13.43 -38.98
CA TYR A 19 -3.65 12.23 -38.61
C TYR A 19 -3.29 12.24 -37.12
N LEU A 20 -2.75 13.36 -36.59
CA LEU A 20 -2.46 13.52 -35.18
C LEU A 20 -3.72 13.45 -34.32
N PHE A 21 -4.80 14.07 -34.77
CA PHE A 21 -6.12 14.00 -34.13
C PHE A 21 -6.67 12.58 -34.08
N VAL A 22 -6.48 11.79 -35.13
CA VAL A 22 -6.87 10.37 -35.15
C VAL A 22 -5.98 9.53 -34.24
N ILE A 23 -4.69 9.84 -34.09
CA ILE A 23 -3.79 9.09 -33.21
C ILE A 23 -4.04 9.44 -31.71
N ASP A 24 -4.21 10.72 -31.36
CA ASP A 24 -4.37 11.16 -29.98
C ASP A 24 -5.83 11.13 -29.49
N LEU A 25 -6.80 11.31 -30.39
CA LEU A 25 -8.22 11.42 -30.06
C LEU A 25 -9.05 10.31 -30.71
N ALA A 26 -8.41 9.33 -31.38
CA ALA A 26 -9.16 8.29 -32.04
C ALA A 26 -9.89 7.39 -31.04
N PRO A 27 -11.12 7.05 -31.35
CA PRO A 27 -11.96 6.29 -30.46
C PRO A 27 -11.42 4.88 -30.27
N SER A 28 -11.54 4.39 -29.05
CA SER A 28 -11.33 3.02 -28.56
C SER A 28 -10.22 2.23 -29.26
N GLY A 29 -9.21 1.92 -28.54
CA GLY A 29 -8.15 1.03 -29.02
C GLY A 29 -7.73 0.11 -27.89
N GLU A 30 -7.58 -1.15 -28.23
CA GLU A 30 -6.83 -2.11 -27.44
C GLU A 30 -5.48 -2.31 -28.13
N ARG A 31 -4.40 -2.26 -27.36
CA ARG A 31 -3.09 -2.64 -27.85
C ARG A 31 -2.45 -3.63 -26.91
N GLN A 32 -2.19 -4.82 -27.43
CA GLN A 32 -1.58 -5.89 -26.70
C GLN A 32 -0.07 -5.98 -26.98
N VAL A 33 0.71 -6.16 -25.93
CA VAL A 33 2.15 -6.37 -25.98
C VAL A 33 2.50 -7.55 -25.07
N THR A 34 3.23 -8.52 -25.61
CA THR A 34 3.69 -9.67 -24.82
C THR A 34 5.19 -9.59 -24.61
N TYR A 35 5.62 -9.82 -23.38
CA TYR A 35 6.99 -10.01 -22.96
C TYR A 35 7.17 -11.47 -22.55
N THR A 36 8.23 -12.09 -23.02
CA THR A 36 8.65 -13.41 -22.56
C THR A 36 10.09 -13.31 -22.02
N ALA A 37 10.34 -13.93 -20.90
CA ALA A 37 11.66 -13.92 -20.28
C ALA A 37 12.77 -14.29 -21.27
N GLY A 38 13.84 -13.50 -21.28
CA GLY A 38 14.96 -13.68 -22.23
C GLY A 38 14.75 -13.15 -23.64
N GLN A 39 13.56 -12.67 -23.99
CA GLN A 39 13.30 -12.05 -25.29
C GLN A 39 13.27 -10.53 -25.16
N PRO A 40 13.98 -9.79 -26.03
CA PRO A 40 13.91 -8.34 -26.01
C PRO A 40 12.53 -7.84 -26.41
N SER A 41 11.99 -6.89 -25.68
CA SER A 41 10.77 -6.18 -26.02
C SER A 41 11.05 -4.70 -26.15
N PRO A 42 10.48 -3.98 -27.13
CA PRO A 42 10.60 -2.54 -27.22
C PRO A 42 9.70 -1.79 -26.24
N PHE A 43 8.81 -2.48 -25.52
CA PHE A 43 7.80 -1.88 -24.66
C PHE A 43 7.93 -2.28 -23.20
N ILE A 44 8.63 -3.37 -22.89
CA ILE A 44 8.76 -3.90 -21.54
C ILE A 44 10.25 -4.17 -21.28
N GLU A 45 10.78 -3.52 -20.28
CA GLU A 45 12.15 -3.74 -19.87
C GLU A 45 12.28 -5.01 -19.00
N ARG A 46 13.49 -5.52 -18.90
CA ARG A 46 13.82 -6.59 -17.97
C ARG A 46 13.53 -6.16 -16.53
N PRO A 47 13.03 -7.08 -15.67
CA PRO A 47 12.87 -6.80 -14.25
C PRO A 47 14.19 -6.33 -13.58
N LEU A 48 14.09 -5.39 -12.65
CA LEU A 48 15.20 -4.77 -11.91
C LEU A 48 14.89 -4.70 -10.40
N PRO A 49 15.87 -4.51 -9.50
CA PRO A 49 17.31 -4.48 -9.73
C PRO A 49 17.92 -5.89 -9.91
N ASP A 50 19.06 -5.96 -10.55
CA ASP A 50 19.78 -7.23 -10.80
C ASP A 50 20.05 -8.04 -9.52
N ALA A 51 20.22 -7.39 -8.39
CA ALA A 51 20.43 -8.04 -7.11
C ALA A 51 19.21 -8.85 -6.61
N ARG A 52 18.01 -8.57 -7.14
CA ARG A 52 16.74 -9.22 -6.78
C ARG A 52 16.21 -10.13 -7.88
N VAL A 53 16.85 -10.10 -9.05
CA VAL A 53 16.47 -10.86 -10.24
C VAL A 53 17.61 -11.79 -10.61
N GLY A 54 17.41 -13.09 -10.50
CA GLY A 54 18.38 -14.09 -10.88
C GLY A 54 18.70 -14.08 -12.37
N GLU A 55 19.65 -14.92 -12.77
CA GLU A 55 19.95 -15.16 -14.18
C GLU A 55 18.76 -15.86 -14.88
N LEU A 56 18.70 -15.70 -16.20
CA LEU A 56 17.70 -16.39 -17.02
C LEU A 56 17.92 -17.91 -16.94
N VAL A 57 16.92 -18.64 -16.50
CA VAL A 57 16.99 -20.11 -16.33
C VAL A 57 16.48 -20.79 -17.58
N ASN A 58 17.33 -21.63 -18.20
CA ASN A 58 17.02 -22.43 -19.39
C ASN A 58 16.38 -21.62 -20.56
N ASP A 59 16.70 -20.34 -20.66
CA ASP A 59 16.09 -19.41 -21.63
C ASP A 59 14.55 -19.31 -21.50
N THR A 60 13.98 -19.56 -20.30
CA THR A 60 12.54 -19.69 -20.11
C THR A 60 11.95 -18.71 -19.11
N TYR A 61 12.64 -18.46 -17.98
CA TYR A 61 12.11 -17.60 -16.92
C TYR A 61 13.21 -16.93 -16.11
N TYR A 62 12.86 -15.84 -15.43
CA TYR A 62 13.69 -15.21 -14.40
C TYR A 62 13.24 -15.66 -13.02
N ARG A 63 14.19 -16.07 -12.17
CA ARG A 63 13.94 -16.32 -10.76
C ARG A 63 14.04 -15.00 -10.00
N LEU A 64 12.91 -14.51 -9.43
CA LEU A 64 12.86 -13.33 -8.59
C LEU A 64 13.06 -13.75 -7.13
N THR A 65 14.05 -13.14 -6.46
CA THR A 65 14.49 -13.54 -5.11
C THR A 65 14.58 -12.38 -4.12
N GLY A 66 14.09 -11.21 -4.49
CA GLY A 66 14.04 -10.02 -3.62
C GLY A 66 12.80 -9.19 -3.86
N ASP A 67 12.47 -8.31 -2.92
CA ASP A 67 11.28 -7.46 -2.89
C ASP A 67 11.66 -5.98 -2.66
N PRO A 68 11.03 -5.02 -3.35
CA PRO A 68 10.20 -5.17 -4.54
C PRO A 68 11.04 -5.32 -5.84
N VAL A 69 10.41 -5.84 -6.89
CA VAL A 69 10.98 -5.88 -8.24
C VAL A 69 10.26 -4.87 -9.12
N TYR A 70 11.02 -4.13 -9.93
CA TYR A 70 10.50 -3.07 -10.81
C TYR A 70 10.58 -3.50 -12.26
N ILE A 71 9.55 -3.15 -13.04
CA ILE A 71 9.47 -3.39 -14.48
C ILE A 71 9.08 -2.08 -15.15
N ALA A 72 9.96 -1.53 -15.98
CA ALA A 72 9.65 -0.32 -16.74
C ALA A 72 8.87 -0.68 -18.02
N LEU A 73 7.81 0.07 -18.26
CA LEU A 73 6.93 -0.07 -19.42
C LEU A 73 7.02 1.19 -20.26
N HIS A 74 7.43 1.04 -21.51
CA HIS A 74 7.37 2.12 -22.50
C HIS A 74 5.96 2.08 -23.16
N THR A 75 5.16 3.09 -22.88
CA THR A 75 3.81 3.13 -23.46
C THR A 75 3.87 3.32 -24.99
N PRO A 76 2.95 2.68 -25.73
CA PRO A 76 2.79 3.00 -27.16
C PRO A 76 2.37 4.48 -27.31
N GLN A 77 2.76 5.16 -28.40
CA GLN A 77 2.64 6.58 -28.69
C GLN A 77 1.24 7.25 -28.54
N THR A 78 0.32 6.67 -27.81
CA THR A 78 -1.01 7.21 -27.50
C THR A 78 -1.27 7.07 -26.02
N SER A 79 -1.88 8.08 -25.39
CA SER A 79 -2.34 7.99 -24.00
C SER A 79 -3.41 6.91 -23.89
N PHE A 80 -3.28 6.03 -22.92
CA PHE A 80 -4.26 5.00 -22.55
C PHE A 80 -4.82 5.32 -21.18
N ASP A 81 -6.04 4.91 -20.92
CA ASP A 81 -6.73 5.20 -19.66
C ASP A 81 -6.57 4.03 -18.68
N ASP A 82 -6.62 2.80 -19.20
CA ASP A 82 -6.55 1.58 -18.41
C ASP A 82 -5.55 0.58 -19.00
N MET A 83 -5.09 -0.34 -18.17
CA MET A 83 -4.20 -1.43 -18.56
C MET A 83 -4.59 -2.71 -17.86
N GLU A 84 -4.66 -3.81 -18.60
CA GLU A 84 -4.72 -5.16 -18.04
C GLU A 84 -3.35 -5.82 -18.14
N VAL A 85 -2.95 -6.50 -17.08
CA VAL A 85 -1.68 -7.24 -16.99
C VAL A 85 -1.97 -8.69 -16.68
N GLU A 86 -1.74 -9.56 -17.66
CA GLU A 86 -1.72 -11.01 -17.47
C GLU A 86 -0.28 -11.44 -17.17
N VAL A 87 -0.07 -12.21 -16.11
CA VAL A 87 1.26 -12.68 -15.69
C VAL A 87 1.27 -14.19 -15.64
N GLU A 88 2.27 -14.82 -16.27
CA GLU A 88 2.56 -16.26 -16.16
C GLU A 88 3.76 -16.47 -15.23
N PHE A 89 3.55 -17.22 -14.16
CA PHE A 89 4.53 -17.36 -13.07
C PHE A 89 4.42 -18.70 -12.34
N GLN A 90 5.43 -19.00 -11.47
CA GLN A 90 5.40 -20.06 -10.47
C GLN A 90 5.81 -19.48 -9.11
N PRO A 91 5.00 -19.64 -8.04
CA PRO A 91 5.20 -18.95 -6.76
C PRO A 91 6.25 -19.60 -5.85
N ASN A 92 6.81 -20.78 -6.16
CA ASN A 92 7.88 -21.49 -5.41
C ASN A 92 7.86 -21.23 -3.89
N ASP A 93 6.83 -21.71 -3.21
CA ASP A 93 6.56 -21.56 -1.76
C ASP A 93 6.34 -20.12 -1.27
N LEU A 94 6.30 -19.13 -2.15
CA LEU A 94 5.86 -17.79 -1.76
C LEU A 94 4.36 -17.78 -1.50
N VAL A 95 3.97 -17.02 -0.47
CA VAL A 95 2.56 -16.99 -0.01
C VAL A 95 1.74 -15.94 -0.74
N GLN A 96 2.36 -14.81 -1.09
CA GLN A 96 1.67 -13.66 -1.69
C GLN A 96 2.49 -13.04 -2.80
N ILE A 97 1.82 -12.70 -3.90
CA ILE A 97 2.39 -11.96 -5.03
C ILE A 97 1.38 -10.89 -5.42
N GLU A 98 1.83 -9.65 -5.47
CA GLU A 98 1.02 -8.51 -5.90
C GLU A 98 1.75 -7.71 -6.97
N ILE A 99 1.01 -7.07 -7.86
CA ILE A 99 1.57 -6.21 -8.91
C ILE A 99 0.75 -4.93 -9.02
N GLY A 100 1.40 -3.83 -9.36
CA GLY A 100 0.69 -2.58 -9.63
C GLY A 100 1.58 -1.46 -10.14
N PRO A 101 1.01 -0.43 -10.74
CA PRO A 101 1.74 0.73 -11.14
C PRO A 101 2.23 1.53 -9.92
N GLN A 102 3.43 2.08 -10.01
CA GLN A 102 3.93 3.04 -9.04
C GLN A 102 3.16 4.36 -9.22
N VAL A 103 2.43 4.77 -8.18
CA VAL A 103 1.60 5.98 -8.19
C VAL A 103 2.41 7.21 -7.81
N ASP A 104 3.40 7.04 -6.93
CA ASP A 104 4.28 8.11 -6.50
C ASP A 104 5.72 7.59 -6.36
N ILE A 105 6.63 8.21 -7.09
CA ILE A 105 8.04 7.83 -7.12
C ILE A 105 8.73 8.17 -5.79
N PHE A 106 8.31 9.24 -5.12
CA PHE A 106 8.96 9.74 -3.90
C PHE A 106 8.58 8.93 -2.66
N SER A 107 7.30 8.60 -2.51
CA SER A 107 6.83 7.76 -1.40
C SER A 107 7.00 6.26 -1.68
N GLY A 108 7.21 5.89 -2.95
CA GLY A 108 7.20 4.48 -3.36
C GLY A 108 5.80 3.84 -3.36
N ALA A 109 4.76 4.66 -3.23
CA ALA A 109 3.39 4.18 -3.24
C ALA A 109 3.04 3.53 -4.58
N ALA A 110 2.31 2.41 -4.52
CA ALA A 110 1.85 1.66 -5.67
C ALA A 110 0.39 1.22 -5.47
N ASP A 111 -0.37 1.16 -6.55
CA ASP A 111 -1.70 0.55 -6.57
C ASP A 111 -1.57 -0.96 -6.82
N LEU A 112 -1.27 -1.70 -5.76
CA LEU A 112 -1.02 -3.13 -5.83
C LEU A 112 -2.33 -3.91 -5.93
N GLN A 113 -2.39 -4.84 -6.89
CA GLN A 113 -3.48 -5.79 -7.08
C GLN A 113 -2.96 -7.22 -6.91
N PRO A 114 -3.78 -8.14 -6.39
CA PRO A 114 -3.35 -9.49 -6.06
C PRO A 114 -3.17 -10.37 -7.32
N LEU A 115 -1.98 -10.92 -7.49
CA LEU A 115 -1.74 -11.98 -8.48
C LEU A 115 -1.88 -13.38 -7.87
N TYR A 116 -1.45 -13.56 -6.62
CA TYR A 116 -1.46 -14.86 -5.94
C TYR A 116 -1.55 -14.67 -4.44
N GLN A 117 -2.41 -15.46 -3.80
CA GLN A 117 -2.53 -15.54 -2.34
C GLN A 117 -2.78 -16.99 -1.91
N LYS A 118 -1.70 -17.64 -1.43
CA LYS A 118 -1.71 -19.07 -1.06
C LYS A 118 -2.77 -19.41 -0.02
N HIS A 119 -2.94 -18.57 1.00
CA HIS A 119 -3.95 -18.82 2.04
C HIS A 119 -5.37 -18.92 1.47
N ILE A 120 -5.68 -18.17 0.40
CA ILE A 120 -6.99 -18.20 -0.25
C ILE A 120 -7.08 -19.35 -1.26
N GLU A 121 -6.00 -19.63 -2.01
CA GLU A 121 -5.97 -20.76 -2.95
C GLU A 121 -6.14 -22.12 -2.24
N ASP A 122 -5.58 -22.26 -1.03
CA ASP A 122 -5.66 -23.48 -0.24
C ASP A 122 -7.01 -23.66 0.49
N LEU A 123 -7.91 -22.64 0.45
CA LEU A 123 -9.22 -22.75 1.10
C LEU A 123 -10.11 -23.79 0.41
N THR A 124 -10.56 -24.75 1.20
CA THR A 124 -11.54 -25.77 0.77
C THR A 124 -12.96 -25.48 1.28
N TRP A 125 -13.19 -24.27 1.76
CA TRP A 125 -14.46 -23.84 2.36
C TRP A 125 -15.52 -23.64 1.28
N SER A 126 -16.80 -23.58 1.72
CA SER A 126 -17.88 -23.22 0.80
C SER A 126 -17.70 -21.76 0.33
N VAL A 127 -17.97 -21.50 -0.94
CA VAL A 127 -17.79 -20.17 -1.54
C VAL A 127 -19.06 -19.67 -2.19
N ILE A 128 -19.38 -18.41 -1.96
CA ILE A 128 -20.39 -17.64 -2.69
C ILE A 128 -19.65 -16.57 -3.47
N GLU A 129 -19.93 -16.45 -4.77
CA GLU A 129 -19.39 -15.41 -5.63
C GLU A 129 -20.51 -14.53 -6.16
N GLN A 130 -20.34 -13.20 -6.03
CA GLN A 130 -21.27 -12.22 -6.54
C GLN A 130 -20.53 -10.91 -6.85
N ASP A 131 -20.71 -10.36 -8.03
CA ASP A 131 -20.15 -9.07 -8.48
C ASP A 131 -18.63 -8.96 -8.28
N GLY A 132 -17.89 -10.04 -8.55
CA GLY A 132 -16.44 -10.13 -8.40
C GLY A 132 -15.95 -10.23 -6.94
N VAL A 133 -16.87 -10.31 -5.99
CA VAL A 133 -16.56 -10.57 -4.57
C VAL A 133 -16.82 -12.04 -4.25
N ARG A 134 -15.95 -12.64 -3.46
CA ARG A 134 -16.04 -14.03 -3.00
C ARG A 134 -16.12 -14.06 -1.47
N LEU A 135 -17.11 -14.76 -0.96
CA LEU A 135 -17.27 -15.06 0.47
C LEU A 135 -17.01 -16.54 0.68
N PHE A 136 -15.93 -16.87 1.36
CA PHE A 136 -15.63 -18.21 1.84
C PHE A 136 -16.20 -18.37 3.25
N GLN A 137 -16.78 -19.54 3.55
CA GLN A 137 -17.40 -19.85 4.83
C GLN A 137 -16.97 -21.26 5.26
N ARG A 138 -16.54 -21.44 6.51
CA ARG A 138 -16.29 -22.79 7.07
C ARG A 138 -17.58 -23.59 7.17
N ASP A 139 -18.61 -22.96 7.72
CA ASP A 139 -19.98 -23.47 7.75
C ASP A 139 -20.85 -22.61 6.83
N GLN A 140 -21.85 -23.19 6.17
CA GLN A 140 -22.72 -22.54 5.20
C GLN A 140 -23.84 -21.74 5.91
N ASP A 141 -23.49 -20.70 6.65
CA ASP A 141 -24.43 -19.92 7.47
C ASP A 141 -25.19 -18.86 6.67
N TYR A 142 -24.58 -18.36 5.60
CA TYR A 142 -25.13 -17.29 4.77
C TYR A 142 -25.40 -17.80 3.36
N GLU A 143 -26.55 -17.40 2.79
CA GLU A 143 -26.95 -17.75 1.42
C GLU A 143 -26.47 -16.74 0.36
N SER A 144 -26.02 -15.55 0.79
CA SER A 144 -25.53 -14.50 -0.11
C SER A 144 -24.58 -13.54 0.62
N ILE A 145 -23.70 -12.86 -0.13
CA ILE A 145 -22.82 -11.81 0.38
C ILE A 145 -23.66 -10.67 0.99
N ARG A 146 -24.79 -10.35 0.39
CA ARG A 146 -25.69 -9.34 0.92
C ARG A 146 -26.22 -9.72 2.32
N ALA A 147 -26.67 -10.95 2.51
CA ALA A 147 -27.15 -11.42 3.82
C ALA A 147 -26.05 -11.36 4.88
N PHE A 148 -24.81 -11.70 4.50
CA PHE A 148 -23.63 -11.57 5.35
C PHE A 148 -23.35 -10.11 5.76
N LEU A 149 -23.43 -9.16 4.82
CA LEU A 149 -23.17 -7.75 5.10
C LEU A 149 -24.30 -7.04 5.85
N GLU A 150 -25.55 -7.55 5.77
CA GLU A 150 -26.70 -7.03 6.53
C GLU A 150 -26.67 -7.44 8.02
N ASP A 151 -26.10 -8.59 8.35
CA ASP A 151 -25.96 -9.10 9.72
C ASP A 151 -24.62 -9.87 9.85
N PRO A 152 -23.48 -9.14 9.87
CA PRO A 152 -22.17 -9.77 9.92
C PRO A 152 -21.92 -10.42 11.28
N PRO A 153 -21.15 -11.53 11.31
CA PRO A 153 -20.68 -12.13 12.55
C PRO A 153 -19.66 -11.21 13.25
N PRO A 154 -19.18 -11.55 14.45
CA PRO A 154 -18.10 -10.81 15.09
C PRO A 154 -16.91 -10.62 14.16
N TYR A 155 -16.36 -9.40 14.12
CA TYR A 155 -15.30 -9.04 13.16
C TYR A 155 -14.00 -9.82 13.37
N GLU A 156 -13.73 -10.27 14.59
CA GLU A 156 -12.62 -11.17 14.91
C GLU A 156 -12.73 -12.57 14.27
N GLU A 157 -13.90 -12.94 13.74
CA GLU A 157 -14.11 -14.18 12.98
C GLU A 157 -14.02 -13.97 11.46
N ILE A 158 -13.85 -12.72 11.02
CA ILE A 158 -13.82 -12.33 9.61
C ILE A 158 -12.40 -11.97 9.20
N ALA A 159 -11.98 -12.45 8.04
CA ALA A 159 -10.79 -11.94 7.36
C ALA A 159 -11.15 -11.36 5.99
N THR A 160 -10.36 -10.38 5.56
CA THR A 160 -10.52 -9.74 4.24
C THR A 160 -9.20 -9.72 3.48
N TYR A 161 -9.29 -9.75 2.15
CA TYR A 161 -8.16 -9.57 1.26
C TYR A 161 -8.59 -8.78 0.03
N HIS A 162 -8.00 -7.61 -0.19
CA HIS A 162 -8.42 -6.66 -1.22
C HIS A 162 -9.95 -6.41 -1.24
N TYR A 163 -10.55 -6.40 -0.07
CA TYR A 163 -11.97 -6.10 0.12
C TYR A 163 -12.17 -5.28 1.39
N GLU A 164 -12.85 -4.16 1.27
CA GLU A 164 -13.22 -3.32 2.40
C GLU A 164 -14.69 -3.56 2.75
N MET A 165 -14.95 -3.92 4.00
CA MET A 165 -16.30 -4.06 4.50
C MET A 165 -16.87 -2.67 4.81
N ASN A 166 -17.72 -2.16 3.92
CA ASN A 166 -18.44 -0.89 4.14
C ASN A 166 -19.67 -1.07 5.05
N VAL A 167 -19.47 -1.73 6.19
CA VAL A 167 -20.50 -1.92 7.21
C VAL A 167 -20.17 -1.00 8.39
N PRO A 168 -21.08 -0.12 8.84
CA PRO A 168 -20.82 0.76 9.95
C PRO A 168 -20.51 -0.02 11.24
N TYR A 169 -19.32 0.14 11.78
CA TYR A 169 -18.95 -0.39 13.08
C TYR A 169 -19.24 0.66 14.15
N LEU A 170 -20.13 0.36 15.09
CA LEU A 170 -20.51 1.28 16.14
C LEU A 170 -20.12 0.72 17.52
N VAL A 171 -19.41 1.55 18.30
CA VAL A 171 -19.01 1.22 19.67
C VAL A 171 -20.15 1.61 20.62
N GLU A 172 -20.84 0.62 21.17
CA GLU A 172 -21.91 0.86 22.12
C GLU A 172 -21.39 1.60 23.38
N GLY A 173 -22.07 2.71 23.72
CA GLY A 173 -21.70 3.49 24.91
C GLY A 173 -20.36 4.24 24.80
N TYR A 174 -19.84 4.45 23.61
CA TYR A 174 -18.60 5.23 23.42
C TYR A 174 -18.68 6.58 24.11
N GLN A 175 -17.60 6.95 24.75
CA GLN A 175 -17.40 8.26 25.35
C GLN A 175 -16.03 8.80 24.91
N PRO A 176 -15.95 10.03 24.40
CA PRO A 176 -14.68 10.70 24.11
C PRO A 176 -13.72 10.71 25.30
N LEU A 177 -12.45 10.83 25.04
CA LEU A 177 -11.45 10.99 26.09
C LEU A 177 -11.66 12.35 26.80
N ASN A 178 -11.67 12.34 28.13
CA ASN A 178 -11.70 13.61 28.89
C ASN A 178 -10.27 14.16 29.03
N GLY A 179 -9.89 15.06 28.13
CA GLY A 179 -8.54 15.63 28.04
C GLY A 179 -7.72 15.05 26.90
N THR A 180 -6.41 15.04 27.07
CA THR A 180 -5.48 14.56 26.03
C THR A 180 -4.63 13.41 26.56
N ARG A 181 -4.10 12.65 25.63
CA ARG A 181 -3.11 11.57 25.84
C ARG A 181 -1.81 11.95 25.14
N ARG A 182 -0.68 11.60 25.73
CA ARG A 182 0.64 11.84 25.14
C ARG A 182 1.38 10.54 24.90
N ILE A 183 1.99 10.44 23.72
CA ILE A 183 2.88 9.37 23.30
C ILE A 183 4.26 9.98 23.13
N TYR A 184 5.22 9.51 23.92
CA TYR A 184 6.59 10.01 23.94
C TYR A 184 7.55 9.16 23.11
N SER A 185 7.08 8.04 22.55
CA SER A 185 7.89 7.22 21.65
C SER A 185 8.07 7.96 20.34
N SER A 186 9.32 8.15 19.93
CA SER A 186 9.61 8.71 18.61
C SER A 186 9.27 7.72 17.52
N LEU A 187 8.59 8.20 16.48
CA LEU A 187 8.25 7.41 15.29
C LEU A 187 8.96 7.97 14.07
N ARG A 188 9.06 7.18 12.99
CA ARG A 188 9.73 7.55 11.76
C ARG A 188 8.91 7.19 10.55
N GLY A 189 8.78 8.14 9.61
CA GLY A 189 8.12 7.92 8.34
C GLY A 189 6.61 7.72 8.44
N TYR A 190 6.06 6.94 7.50
CA TYR A 190 4.62 6.72 7.37
C TYR A 190 4.02 5.84 8.47
N HIS A 191 2.90 6.29 9.03
CA HIS A 191 2.06 5.48 9.92
C HIS A 191 0.58 5.68 9.59
N LYS A 192 -0.19 4.60 9.67
CA LYS A 192 -1.65 4.62 9.62
C LYS A 192 -2.20 4.29 11.01
N VAL A 193 -3.16 5.08 11.45
CA VAL A 193 -3.82 4.94 12.75
C VAL A 193 -5.29 4.70 12.53
N VAL A 194 -5.89 3.78 13.29
CA VAL A 194 -7.33 3.60 13.40
C VAL A 194 -7.83 4.18 14.72
N THR A 195 -8.97 4.86 14.66
CA THR A 195 -9.64 5.48 15.80
C THR A 195 -11.16 5.42 15.65
N TYR A 196 -11.88 5.88 16.65
CA TYR A 196 -13.34 6.02 16.63
C TYR A 196 -13.70 7.47 16.96
N VAL A 197 -14.62 8.05 16.20
CA VAL A 197 -15.03 9.45 16.35
C VAL A 197 -16.54 9.54 16.53
N LYS A 198 -16.98 10.34 17.52
CA LYS A 198 -18.38 10.62 17.80
C LYS A 198 -18.54 12.03 18.36
N GLU A 199 -18.98 12.97 17.52
CA GLU A 199 -19.30 14.35 17.90
C GLU A 199 -18.26 14.99 18.83
N GLU A 200 -16.96 14.82 18.53
CA GLU A 200 -15.83 15.31 19.31
C GLU A 200 -14.83 16.10 18.46
N ASP A 201 -14.13 17.04 19.07
CA ASP A 201 -13.01 17.71 18.41
C ASP A 201 -11.81 16.75 18.33
N ILE A 202 -11.26 16.57 17.13
CA ILE A 202 -10.00 15.85 16.94
C ILE A 202 -8.86 16.82 17.15
N LEU A 203 -8.14 16.64 18.27
CA LEU A 203 -6.90 17.34 18.54
C LEU A 203 -5.74 16.39 18.29
N LEU A 204 -4.80 16.84 17.46
CA LEU A 204 -3.57 16.13 17.17
C LEU A 204 -2.42 17.12 17.13
N ASN A 205 -1.64 17.15 18.21
CA ASN A 205 -0.42 17.96 18.28
C ASN A 205 0.78 17.03 18.12
N LEU A 206 1.63 17.34 17.15
CA LEU A 206 2.82 16.56 16.83
C LEU A 206 4.06 17.44 16.96
N ALA A 207 5.08 16.93 17.63
CA ALA A 207 6.41 17.48 17.53
C ALA A 207 7.14 16.72 16.40
N VAL A 208 7.39 17.37 15.29
CA VAL A 208 8.00 16.77 14.10
C VAL A 208 9.39 17.34 13.86
N MET A 209 10.30 16.50 13.40
CA MET A 209 11.68 16.89 13.14
C MET A 209 12.19 16.21 11.87
N ASP A 210 12.68 17.01 10.93
CA ASP A 210 13.40 16.51 9.78
C ASP A 210 14.85 16.19 10.16
N MET A 211 15.32 15.03 9.77
CA MET A 211 16.67 14.54 10.04
C MET A 211 17.69 14.95 9.00
N ASN A 212 17.23 15.51 7.87
CA ASN A 212 18.06 15.96 6.76
C ASN A 212 19.13 14.92 6.34
N ARG A 213 18.76 13.64 6.26
CA ARG A 213 19.67 12.56 5.81
C ARG A 213 19.76 12.49 4.31
N THR A 214 18.74 12.98 3.63
CA THR A 214 18.67 13.14 2.18
C THR A 214 18.55 14.62 1.85
N THR A 215 18.96 15.03 0.64
CA THR A 215 18.77 16.41 0.17
C THR A 215 17.34 16.59 -0.37
N GLY A 216 16.71 17.69 -0.04
CA GLY A 216 15.39 18.08 -0.52
C GLY A 216 14.49 18.59 0.58
N ALA A 217 13.41 19.27 0.20
CA ALA A 217 12.38 19.68 1.14
C ALA A 217 11.46 18.48 1.43
N ASP A 218 11.26 18.16 2.71
CA ASP A 218 10.38 17.11 3.15
C ASP A 218 9.02 17.70 3.57
N THR A 219 7.95 17.08 3.14
CA THR A 219 6.59 17.49 3.49
C THR A 219 5.97 16.46 4.43
N PHE A 220 5.34 16.94 5.49
CA PHE A 220 4.55 16.09 6.38
C PHE A 220 3.07 16.31 6.12
N THR A 221 2.32 15.25 5.77
CA THR A 221 0.90 15.33 5.48
C THR A 221 0.09 14.50 6.46
N ILE A 222 -1.01 15.06 6.92
CA ILE A 222 -2.00 14.33 7.74
C ILE A 222 -3.28 14.21 6.91
N ARG A 223 -3.81 12.99 6.80
CA ARG A 223 -5.11 12.69 6.18
C ARG A 223 -6.02 12.02 7.17
N ILE A 224 -7.30 12.39 7.15
CA ILE A 224 -8.34 11.73 7.95
C ILE A 224 -9.41 11.19 7.00
N TRP A 225 -9.60 9.87 7.04
CA TRP A 225 -10.59 9.15 6.26
C TRP A 225 -11.76 8.77 7.17
N ASN A 226 -12.99 8.99 6.71
CA ASN A 226 -14.19 8.65 7.46
C ASN A 226 -14.55 7.16 7.35
N ALA A 227 -15.62 6.76 8.05
CA ALA A 227 -16.11 5.38 8.07
C ALA A 227 -16.60 4.86 6.70
N ALA A 228 -16.82 5.73 5.73
CA ALA A 228 -17.14 5.38 4.34
C ALA A 228 -15.91 5.35 3.44
N ASN A 229 -14.70 5.43 4.02
CA ASN A 229 -13.43 5.55 3.32
C ASN A 229 -13.35 6.76 2.37
N GLU A 230 -14.03 7.86 2.75
CA GLU A 230 -13.96 9.11 2.05
C GLU A 230 -13.00 10.06 2.78
N LEU A 231 -12.20 10.81 2.03
CA LEU A 231 -11.28 11.80 2.60
C LEU A 231 -12.10 12.91 3.27
N ALA A 232 -12.09 12.92 4.60
CA ALA A 232 -12.80 13.90 5.42
C ALA A 232 -11.97 15.16 5.63
N TRP A 233 -10.64 15.02 5.70
CA TRP A 233 -9.72 16.13 5.94
C TRP A 233 -8.29 15.80 5.48
N GLU A 234 -7.58 16.82 4.97
CA GLU A 234 -6.16 16.72 4.60
C GLU A 234 -5.47 18.06 4.83
N GLU A 235 -4.28 18.05 5.39
CA GLU A 235 -3.38 19.20 5.49
C GLU A 235 -1.92 18.76 5.39
N SER A 236 -1.14 19.57 4.63
CA SER A 236 0.29 19.35 4.45
C SER A 236 1.07 20.47 5.11
N PHE A 237 2.15 20.10 5.77
CA PHE A 237 3.06 20.99 6.47
C PHE A 237 4.42 20.91 5.80
N GLU A 238 4.93 22.06 5.40
CA GLU A 238 6.29 22.16 4.86
C GLU A 238 7.30 22.02 5.99
N ASP A 239 8.50 21.52 5.67
CA ASP A 239 9.61 21.44 6.59
C ASP A 239 10.17 22.84 6.96
N ASP A 240 11.32 22.88 7.68
CA ASP A 240 11.97 24.12 8.07
C ASP A 240 12.71 24.84 6.92
N GLY A 241 12.64 24.29 5.69
CA GLY A 241 13.31 24.81 4.47
C GLY A 241 14.83 24.60 4.45
N ASN A 242 15.35 23.74 5.32
CA ASN A 242 16.78 23.40 5.32
C ASN A 242 17.01 22.14 4.44
N GLU A 243 17.50 22.36 3.24
CA GLU A 243 17.79 21.29 2.27
C GLU A 243 19.22 20.72 2.42
N SER A 244 19.92 21.01 3.50
CA SER A 244 21.33 20.64 3.67
C SER A 244 21.47 19.28 4.32
N GLU A 245 22.11 18.32 3.65
CA GLU A 245 22.40 16.99 4.21
C GLU A 245 23.09 17.08 5.59
N ASN A 246 22.68 16.20 6.48
CA ASN A 246 23.27 16.02 7.81
C ASN A 246 23.25 17.25 8.72
N GLN A 247 22.36 18.19 8.48
CA GLN A 247 22.07 19.27 9.40
C GLN A 247 20.75 18.98 10.11
N LEU A 248 20.84 18.83 11.42
CA LEU A 248 19.65 18.63 12.26
C LEU A 248 18.75 19.86 12.17
N SER A 249 17.49 19.63 11.82
CA SER A 249 16.48 20.67 11.85
C SER A 249 16.04 20.98 13.27
N THR A 250 15.30 22.06 13.43
CA THR A 250 14.64 22.39 14.68
C THR A 250 13.32 21.61 14.74
N GLU A 251 12.99 21.09 15.91
CA GLU A 251 11.67 20.51 16.17
C GLU A 251 10.57 21.52 15.86
N GLN A 252 9.58 21.10 15.08
CA GLN A 252 8.42 21.88 14.67
C GLN A 252 7.17 21.34 15.35
N ASP A 253 6.37 22.25 15.89
CA ASP A 253 5.08 21.90 16.49
C ASP A 253 3.97 22.02 15.44
N ILE A 254 3.38 20.90 15.03
CA ILE A 254 2.16 20.83 14.25
C ILE A 254 0.99 20.75 15.23
N ASN A 255 0.12 21.75 15.19
CA ASN A 255 -1.05 21.82 16.07
C ASN A 255 -2.31 21.73 15.22
N LEU A 256 -2.91 20.55 15.17
CA LEU A 256 -4.12 20.28 14.44
C LEU A 256 -5.32 20.24 15.37
N GLN A 257 -6.34 21.02 15.06
CA GLN A 257 -7.65 20.91 15.67
C GLN A 257 -8.72 20.86 14.58
N VAL A 258 -9.39 19.73 14.45
CA VAL A 258 -10.45 19.50 13.48
C VAL A 258 -11.78 19.37 14.22
N ASP A 259 -12.73 20.22 13.87
CA ASP A 259 -14.10 20.11 14.35
C ASP A 259 -14.82 19.01 13.56
N SER A 260 -15.12 17.90 14.24
CA SER A 260 -15.83 16.78 13.65
C SER A 260 -17.35 16.82 13.91
N VAL A 261 -17.88 17.95 14.39
CA VAL A 261 -19.32 18.12 14.59
C VAL A 261 -20.06 17.97 13.26
N GLY A 262 -20.98 17.00 13.23
CA GLY A 262 -21.73 16.66 12.01
C GLY A 262 -21.06 15.60 11.13
N TRP A 263 -19.88 15.12 11.49
CA TRP A 263 -19.30 13.95 10.85
C TRP A 263 -20.06 12.68 11.30
N PRO A 264 -20.15 11.64 10.44
CA PRO A 264 -20.74 10.37 10.83
C PRO A 264 -20.05 9.75 12.04
N GLU A 265 -20.79 9.24 13.01
CA GLU A 265 -20.22 8.40 14.06
C GLU A 265 -19.65 7.11 13.46
N GLY A 266 -18.44 6.72 13.83
CA GLY A 266 -17.85 5.49 13.36
C GLY A 266 -16.32 5.43 13.43
N VAL A 267 -15.77 4.48 12.68
CA VAL A 267 -14.33 4.22 12.56
C VAL A 267 -13.71 5.21 11.59
N TYR A 268 -12.59 5.79 11.98
CA TYR A 268 -11.81 6.71 11.18
C TYR A 268 -10.37 6.24 11.06
N HIS A 269 -9.74 6.53 9.93
CA HIS A 269 -8.33 6.28 9.74
C HIS A 269 -7.58 7.60 9.61
N ILE A 270 -6.44 7.69 10.27
CA ILE A 270 -5.54 8.84 10.20
C ILE A 270 -4.23 8.36 9.60
N GLU A 271 -3.81 8.99 8.53
CA GLU A 271 -2.51 8.76 7.92
C GLU A 271 -1.55 9.88 8.31
N LEU A 272 -0.42 9.50 8.89
CA LEU A 272 0.72 10.35 9.20
C LEU A 272 1.76 10.07 8.12
N ILE A 273 1.85 10.95 7.14
CA ILE A 273 2.64 10.74 5.93
C ILE A 273 3.88 11.64 5.99
N GLY A 274 5.00 11.01 6.24
CA GLY A 274 6.31 11.65 6.18
C GLY A 274 7.30 10.73 5.45
N THR A 275 8.36 11.29 4.90
CA THR A 275 9.48 10.52 4.38
C THR A 275 10.17 9.74 5.50
N SER A 276 11.07 8.83 5.17
CA SER A 276 11.87 8.14 6.18
C SER A 276 12.84 9.07 6.93
N ASP A 277 12.96 10.32 6.52
CA ASP A 277 13.74 11.36 7.19
C ASP A 277 12.94 12.12 8.25
N MET A 278 11.62 12.12 8.15
CA MET A 278 10.75 12.80 9.11
C MET A 278 10.53 11.95 10.35
N PHE A 279 10.86 12.52 11.53
CA PHE A 279 10.61 11.92 12.84
C PHE A 279 9.47 12.63 13.55
N ILE A 280 8.55 11.85 14.10
CA ILE A 280 7.51 12.32 15.01
C ILE A 280 8.03 12.06 16.45
N ARG A 281 8.42 13.13 17.14
CA ARG A 281 9.08 13.04 18.46
C ARG A 281 8.09 12.86 19.61
N GLU A 282 6.92 13.46 19.49
CA GLU A 282 5.83 13.40 20.46
C GLU A 282 4.49 13.49 19.72
N ILE A 283 3.50 12.78 20.23
CA ILE A 283 2.10 12.88 19.79
C ILE A 283 1.25 13.21 21.02
N GLU A 284 0.47 14.29 20.96
CA GLU A 284 -0.61 14.57 21.90
C GLU A 284 -1.94 14.55 21.18
N THR A 285 -2.91 13.77 21.67
CA THR A 285 -4.21 13.61 21.01
C THR A 285 -5.37 13.57 21.99
N SER A 286 -6.54 14.10 21.57
CA SER A 286 -7.82 13.97 22.29
C SER A 286 -8.52 12.65 22.04
N LEU A 287 -8.08 11.87 21.05
CA LEU A 287 -8.71 10.63 20.65
C LEU A 287 -8.59 9.55 21.72
N ARG A 288 -9.72 8.92 22.04
CA ARG A 288 -9.78 7.83 23.02
C ARG A 288 -9.00 6.62 22.54
N TYR A 289 -9.19 6.25 21.29
CA TYR A 289 -8.46 5.17 20.62
C TYR A 289 -7.43 5.77 19.68
N PHE A 290 -6.24 5.22 19.69
CA PHE A 290 -5.14 5.65 18.83
C PHE A 290 -4.24 4.45 18.56
N THR A 291 -4.59 3.69 17.54
CA THR A 291 -4.04 2.36 17.29
C THR A 291 -3.40 2.32 15.91
N PHE A 292 -2.12 2.00 15.86
CA PHE A 292 -1.33 1.91 14.64
C PHE A 292 -1.64 0.59 13.91
N VAL A 293 -1.75 0.66 12.60
CA VAL A 293 -2.12 -0.48 11.75
C VAL A 293 -0.87 -1.09 11.14
N ASN A 294 -0.68 -2.38 11.35
CA ASN A 294 0.31 -3.27 10.75
C ASN A 294 1.78 -2.93 10.98
N GLN A 295 2.13 -1.73 11.45
CA GLN A 295 3.55 -1.41 11.71
C GLN A 295 3.76 -0.36 12.80
N LEU A 296 4.92 -0.47 13.45
CA LEU A 296 5.56 0.58 14.22
C LEU A 296 6.99 0.76 13.72
N TYR A 297 7.36 1.95 13.29
CA TYR A 297 8.74 2.31 13.03
C TYR A 297 9.21 3.24 14.14
N ILE A 298 9.79 2.65 15.19
CA ILE A 298 10.31 3.37 16.36
C ILE A 298 11.63 4.01 15.97
N ALA A 299 11.69 5.33 16.01
CA ALA A 299 12.84 6.10 15.60
C ALA A 299 14.02 5.95 16.57
N ASP A 300 15.22 6.14 16.05
CA ASP A 300 16.44 6.20 16.83
C ASP A 300 16.64 7.62 17.38
N ASP A 301 16.65 7.74 18.71
CA ASP A 301 16.88 8.99 19.40
C ASP A 301 18.37 9.31 19.66
N VAL A 302 19.28 8.42 19.26
CA VAL A 302 20.72 8.62 19.43
C VAL A 302 21.18 9.86 18.65
N GLY A 303 21.84 10.77 19.35
CA GLY A 303 22.24 12.08 18.80
C GLY A 303 21.32 13.24 19.20
N TYR A 304 20.09 12.97 19.66
CA TYR A 304 19.13 13.97 20.16
C TYR A 304 19.00 13.95 21.67
N LEU A 305 18.99 12.75 22.23
CA LEU A 305 18.90 12.53 23.65
C LEU A 305 20.20 11.88 24.14
N PRO A 306 20.70 12.26 25.33
CA PRO A 306 21.87 11.63 25.91
C PRO A 306 21.69 10.12 26.18
N GLU A 307 20.46 9.68 26.30
CA GLU A 307 20.08 8.29 26.53
C GLU A 307 18.91 7.98 25.61
N GLY A 308 18.92 6.82 24.91
CA GLY A 308 17.81 6.33 24.10
C GLY A 308 16.55 6.13 24.94
N ARG A 309 15.38 6.27 24.35
CA ARG A 309 14.10 6.00 25.01
C ARG A 309 13.67 4.57 24.74
N ALA A 310 13.40 3.85 25.82
CA ALA A 310 12.66 2.60 25.71
C ALA A 310 11.21 2.89 25.33
N SER A 311 10.68 2.09 24.42
CA SER A 311 9.29 2.15 23.99
C SER A 311 8.58 0.86 24.37
N SER A 312 7.33 0.96 24.84
CA SER A 312 6.49 -0.20 25.08
C SER A 312 5.13 0.00 24.42
N PHE A 313 4.57 -1.09 23.90
CA PHE A 313 3.31 -1.09 23.18
C PHE A 313 2.50 -2.35 23.50
N SER A 314 1.24 -2.34 23.14
CA SER A 314 0.35 -3.51 23.13
C SER A 314 0.00 -3.87 21.69
N THR A 315 -0.10 -5.15 21.38
CA THR A 315 -0.44 -5.62 20.03
C THR A 315 -1.24 -6.91 20.08
N ASN A 316 -2.12 -7.12 19.10
CA ASN A 316 -2.77 -8.40 18.84
C ASN A 316 -2.13 -9.16 17.67
N ALA A 317 -1.05 -8.63 17.08
CA ALA A 317 -0.30 -9.32 16.05
C ALA A 317 0.33 -10.62 16.59
N ARG A 318 0.46 -11.61 15.71
CA ARG A 318 1.07 -12.93 16.02
C ARG A 318 2.33 -13.16 15.21
N ASN A 319 2.34 -12.66 14.00
CA ASN A 319 3.45 -12.81 13.08
C ASN A 319 4.13 -11.47 12.88
N PHE A 320 5.44 -11.46 12.97
CA PHE A 320 6.24 -10.25 12.94
C PHE A 320 7.42 -10.39 11.99
N ALA A 321 7.69 -9.30 11.26
CA ALA A 321 8.97 -9.07 10.60
C ALA A 321 9.60 -7.85 11.25
N ILE A 322 10.79 -8.01 11.79
CA ILE A 322 11.47 -7.00 12.59
C ILE A 322 12.83 -6.72 11.98
N GLU A 323 13.16 -5.45 11.83
CA GLU A 323 14.41 -4.99 11.25
C GLU A 323 14.97 -3.83 12.08
N THR A 324 16.30 -3.82 12.32
CA THR A 324 16.96 -2.67 12.96
C THR A 324 17.71 -1.83 11.94
N PHE A 325 17.60 -0.51 12.11
CA PHE A 325 18.34 0.52 11.36
C PHE A 325 19.34 1.24 12.27
N HIS A 326 19.50 0.78 13.50
CA HIS A 326 20.45 1.34 14.43
C HIS A 326 21.89 1.00 14.02
N ALA A 327 22.81 1.96 14.16
CA ALA A 327 24.21 1.78 13.76
C ALA A 327 24.91 0.67 14.55
N GLU A 328 24.51 0.47 15.80
CA GLU A 328 24.94 -0.65 16.63
C GLU A 328 23.89 -1.75 16.47
N ALA A 329 24.20 -2.80 15.72
CA ALA A 329 23.41 -4.02 15.64
C ALA A 329 23.26 -4.68 17.03
N ASP A 330 22.67 -5.84 17.12
CA ASP A 330 22.48 -6.60 18.35
C ASP A 330 21.41 -5.97 19.25
N LYS A 331 20.21 -5.85 18.69
CA LYS A 331 19.04 -5.34 19.39
C LYS A 331 18.08 -6.46 19.76
N GLU A 332 17.35 -6.24 20.83
CA GLU A 332 16.32 -7.14 21.32
C GLU A 332 14.96 -6.46 21.26
N VAL A 333 13.97 -7.20 20.79
CA VAL A 333 12.55 -6.83 20.88
C VAL A 333 11.83 -7.85 21.73
N VAL A 334 11.23 -7.40 22.82
CA VAL A 334 10.41 -8.25 23.67
C VAL A 334 8.99 -8.25 23.13
N LEU A 335 8.41 -9.44 22.93
CA LEU A 335 7.03 -9.65 22.47
C LEU A 335 6.38 -10.72 23.35
N GLY A 336 5.48 -10.29 24.25
CA GLY A 336 4.88 -11.19 25.24
C GLY A 336 5.93 -11.84 26.13
N SER A 337 6.04 -13.16 26.06
CA SER A 337 7.04 -13.96 26.75
C SER A 337 8.32 -14.21 25.96
N SER A 338 8.36 -13.82 24.69
CA SER A 338 9.45 -14.06 23.75
C SER A 338 10.39 -12.88 23.65
N VAL A 339 11.68 -13.14 23.44
CA VAL A 339 12.70 -12.16 23.10
C VAL A 339 13.22 -12.45 21.71
N VAL A 340 13.12 -11.49 20.82
CA VAL A 340 13.60 -11.60 19.43
C VAL A 340 14.90 -10.84 19.31
N GLU A 341 15.99 -11.55 19.08
CA GLU A 341 17.32 -10.98 18.83
C GLU A 341 17.47 -10.56 17.36
N ILE A 342 18.01 -9.35 17.12
CA ILE A 342 18.26 -8.82 15.78
C ILE A 342 19.78 -8.59 15.65
N PRO A 343 20.54 -9.59 15.17
CA PRO A 343 21.99 -9.56 15.23
C PRO A 343 22.65 -8.60 14.24
N ASN A 344 21.98 -8.29 13.14
CA ASN A 344 22.54 -7.51 12.05
C ASN A 344 21.64 -6.34 11.68
N THR A 345 22.25 -5.20 11.34
CA THR A 345 21.54 -4.02 10.80
C THR A 345 21.07 -4.33 9.37
N HIS A 346 19.86 -3.90 9.03
CA HIS A 346 19.21 -4.12 7.73
C HIS A 346 18.91 -5.59 7.38
N GLU A 347 18.89 -6.45 8.38
CA GLU A 347 18.45 -7.83 8.24
C GLU A 347 17.08 -7.99 8.92
N LYS A 348 16.12 -8.60 8.20
CA LYS A 348 14.80 -8.90 8.75
C LYS A 348 14.84 -10.20 9.54
N VAL A 349 14.33 -10.14 10.76
CA VAL A 349 14.10 -11.29 11.63
C VAL A 349 12.61 -11.53 11.75
N TYR A 350 12.20 -12.78 11.65
CA TYR A 350 10.79 -13.15 11.69
C TYR A 350 10.47 -13.86 13.01
N ALA A 351 9.34 -13.51 13.58
CA ALA A 351 8.85 -14.13 14.82
C ALA A 351 7.38 -14.51 14.69
N ASN A 352 7.04 -15.70 15.16
CA ASN A 352 5.66 -16.16 15.29
C ASN A 352 5.39 -16.43 16.78
N LEU A 353 4.26 -15.94 17.30
CA LEU A 353 3.87 -16.08 18.70
C LEU A 353 2.59 -16.91 18.82
N GLU A 354 2.61 -17.81 19.79
CA GLU A 354 1.44 -18.64 20.15
C GLU A 354 0.52 -17.98 21.22
N ASP A 355 0.92 -16.81 21.73
CA ASP A 355 0.18 -16.08 22.77
C ASP A 355 -1.19 -15.63 22.26
N ASP A 356 -2.26 -15.85 23.03
CA ASP A 356 -3.61 -15.37 22.70
C ASP A 356 -3.88 -13.96 23.27
N GLY A 357 -4.76 -13.18 22.59
CA GLY A 357 -5.25 -11.87 23.04
C GLY A 357 -4.20 -10.75 22.85
N LEU A 358 -4.33 -9.69 23.61
CA LEU A 358 -3.47 -8.53 23.52
C LEU A 358 -2.17 -8.76 24.31
N ILE A 359 -1.03 -8.78 23.63
CA ILE A 359 0.29 -8.95 24.20
C ILE A 359 1.00 -7.60 24.38
N ARG A 360 1.99 -7.55 25.26
CA ARG A 360 2.85 -6.39 25.45
C ARG A 360 4.15 -6.59 24.68
N GLY A 361 4.52 -5.58 23.89
CA GLY A 361 5.83 -5.46 23.28
C GLY A 361 6.69 -4.38 23.93
N ALA A 362 8.00 -4.50 23.82
CA ALA A 362 8.96 -3.48 24.27
C ALA A 362 10.24 -3.49 23.42
N VAL A 363 10.78 -2.28 23.25
CA VAL A 363 12.06 -2.02 22.58
C VAL A 363 12.87 -1.09 23.47
N ASP A 364 14.07 -1.46 23.82
CA ASP A 364 14.91 -0.67 24.73
C ASP A 364 15.50 0.58 24.05
N VAL A 365 15.83 0.46 22.77
CA VAL A 365 16.42 1.56 21.99
C VAL A 365 15.76 1.58 20.62
N GLY A 366 15.44 2.78 20.10
CA GLY A 366 14.83 2.97 18.77
C GLY A 366 15.72 2.56 17.60
N GLY A 367 15.29 2.91 16.41
CA GLY A 367 15.89 2.44 15.15
C GLY A 367 15.38 1.05 14.76
N VAL A 368 14.18 0.68 15.21
CA VAL A 368 13.57 -0.62 14.95
C VAL A 368 12.24 -0.46 14.21
N LYS A 369 12.10 -1.13 13.10
CA LYS A 369 10.84 -1.27 12.36
C LYS A 369 10.23 -2.64 12.68
N ILE A 370 9.02 -2.62 13.18
CA ILE A 370 8.22 -3.80 13.50
C ILE A 370 7.02 -3.80 12.58
N VAL A 371 6.93 -4.81 11.72
CA VAL A 371 5.75 -5.07 10.89
C VAL A 371 5.06 -6.29 11.46
N GLY A 372 3.75 -6.27 11.58
CA GLY A 372 2.97 -7.38 12.11
C GLY A 372 1.64 -7.52 11.38
N ASP A 373 1.01 -8.67 11.52
CA ASP A 373 -0.30 -9.00 10.97
C ASP A 373 -1.48 -8.42 11.77
N GLY A 374 -1.21 -7.60 12.77
CA GLY A 374 -2.22 -6.98 13.64
C GLY A 374 -1.97 -5.49 13.87
N LYS A 375 -2.49 -4.99 14.98
CA LYS A 375 -2.47 -3.58 15.35
C LYS A 375 -1.63 -3.33 16.61
N PHE A 376 -1.20 -2.08 16.80
CA PHE A 376 -0.29 -1.66 17.86
C PHE A 376 -0.80 -0.40 18.56
N ALA A 377 -0.73 -0.35 19.87
CA ALA A 377 -1.03 0.87 20.63
C ALA A 377 -0.02 1.07 21.76
N PHE A 378 0.41 2.30 22.03
CA PHE A 378 1.37 2.60 23.08
C PHE A 378 0.80 2.43 24.50
N THR A 379 -0.52 2.41 24.63
CA THR A 379 -1.21 2.06 25.88
C THR A 379 -2.36 1.12 25.61
N GLN A 380 -2.64 0.20 26.53
CA GLN A 380 -3.69 -0.80 26.34
C GLN A 380 -5.09 -0.17 26.20
N ASP A 381 -5.36 0.92 26.89
CA ASP A 381 -6.65 1.64 26.83
C ASP A 381 -6.83 2.47 25.56
N ALA A 382 -5.77 2.67 24.77
CA ALA A 382 -5.83 3.26 23.44
C ALA A 382 -6.01 2.21 22.33
N PHE A 383 -5.90 0.93 22.65
CA PHE A 383 -6.02 -0.14 21.68
C PHE A 383 -7.46 -0.29 21.19
N PHE A 384 -7.61 -0.37 19.88
CA PHE A 384 -8.88 -0.50 19.19
C PHE A 384 -8.68 -1.28 17.88
N ASP A 385 -9.44 -2.33 17.73
CA ASP A 385 -9.42 -3.16 16.53
C ASP A 385 -10.86 -3.37 16.02
N PRO A 386 -11.36 -2.46 15.17
CA PRO A 386 -12.71 -2.54 14.63
C PRO A 386 -12.78 -3.28 13.30
N ASP A 387 -11.63 -3.61 12.70
CA ASP A 387 -11.57 -4.14 11.35
C ASP A 387 -11.55 -5.67 11.36
N PRO A 388 -12.08 -6.30 10.34
CA PRO A 388 -11.77 -7.69 10.05
C PRO A 388 -10.26 -7.89 9.88
N HIS A 389 -9.79 -9.11 10.13
CA HIS A 389 -8.39 -9.43 9.93
C HIS A 389 -7.97 -9.25 8.46
N ALA A 390 -6.98 -8.42 8.20
CA ALA A 390 -6.42 -8.28 6.85
C ALA A 390 -5.48 -9.47 6.57
N ILE A 391 -5.82 -10.29 5.56
CA ILE A 391 -4.95 -11.40 5.16
C ILE A 391 -3.66 -10.86 4.58
N GLY A 392 -2.56 -11.26 5.17
CA GLY A 392 -1.20 -10.99 4.70
C GLY A 392 -0.39 -12.28 4.55
N PRO A 393 0.88 -12.16 4.16
CA PRO A 393 1.73 -13.34 3.92
C PRO A 393 2.04 -14.15 5.18
N LEU A 394 1.84 -13.57 6.36
CA LEU A 394 2.08 -14.22 7.66
C LEU A 394 0.79 -14.65 8.36
N SER A 395 -0.38 -14.46 7.78
CA SER A 395 -1.67 -14.78 8.42
C SER A 395 -1.81 -16.28 8.67
N ASP A 396 -2.30 -16.63 9.86
CA ASP A 396 -2.74 -17.97 10.22
C ASP A 396 -4.25 -17.96 10.50
N LEU A 397 -5.04 -18.29 9.47
CA LEU A 397 -6.50 -18.25 9.56
C LEU A 397 -7.08 -19.25 10.58
N ASP A 398 -6.37 -20.36 10.83
CA ASP A 398 -6.79 -21.38 11.80
C ASP A 398 -6.44 -20.93 13.22
N GLY A 399 -5.23 -20.45 13.46
CA GLY A 399 -4.80 -19.90 14.75
C GLY A 399 -5.64 -18.69 15.18
N LEU A 400 -6.02 -17.84 14.22
CA LEU A 400 -6.91 -16.70 14.44
C LEU A 400 -8.39 -17.09 14.56
N ARG A 401 -8.74 -18.36 14.32
CA ARG A 401 -10.12 -18.86 14.34
C ARG A 401 -11.07 -18.17 13.35
N ILE A 402 -10.53 -17.73 12.20
CA ILE A 402 -11.32 -17.11 11.15
C ILE A 402 -12.35 -18.11 10.62
N GLN A 403 -13.60 -17.66 10.51
CA GLN A 403 -14.73 -18.45 10.01
C GLN A 403 -15.14 -18.01 8.60
N TYR A 404 -14.88 -16.75 8.25
CA TYR A 404 -15.32 -16.13 7.01
C TYR A 404 -14.18 -15.37 6.35
N VAL A 405 -14.06 -15.50 5.03
CA VAL A 405 -13.10 -14.71 4.24
C VAL A 405 -13.83 -14.00 3.10
N LEU A 406 -13.71 -12.67 3.06
CA LEU A 406 -14.20 -11.82 1.96
C LEU A 406 -13.05 -11.32 1.12
N THR A 407 -13.14 -11.49 -0.20
CA THR A 407 -12.06 -11.06 -1.10
C THR A 407 -12.58 -10.68 -2.48
N LYS A 408 -11.84 -9.78 -3.15
CA LYS A 408 -11.94 -9.55 -4.61
C LYS A 408 -10.93 -10.37 -5.41
N TYR A 409 -10.07 -11.10 -4.74
CA TYR A 409 -9.07 -11.94 -5.38
C TYR A 409 -9.73 -13.01 -6.26
N GLN A 410 -9.27 -13.11 -7.51
CA GLN A 410 -9.67 -14.17 -8.42
C GLN A 410 -8.63 -15.29 -8.41
N PRO A 411 -9.04 -16.56 -8.41
CA PRO A 411 -8.11 -17.69 -8.36
C PRO A 411 -7.23 -17.72 -9.60
N VAL A 412 -6.03 -18.25 -9.43
CA VAL A 412 -5.12 -18.45 -10.54
C VAL A 412 -5.63 -19.54 -11.49
N GLU A 413 -5.38 -19.34 -12.78
CA GLU A 413 -5.61 -20.35 -13.78
C GLU A 413 -4.33 -21.14 -14.06
N GLN A 414 -4.43 -22.44 -14.33
CA GLN A 414 -3.29 -23.25 -14.73
C GLN A 414 -3.15 -23.25 -16.25
N ARG A 415 -2.01 -22.77 -16.76
CA ARG A 415 -1.66 -22.79 -18.18
C ARG A 415 -0.38 -23.60 -18.40
N GLY A 416 -0.54 -24.90 -18.65
CA GLY A 416 0.60 -25.82 -18.78
C GLY A 416 1.33 -26.01 -17.44
N GLU A 417 2.61 -25.62 -17.39
CA GLU A 417 3.43 -25.65 -16.17
C GLU A 417 3.33 -24.35 -15.36
N TRP A 418 2.67 -23.31 -15.89
CA TRP A 418 2.61 -21.99 -15.29
C TRP A 418 1.24 -21.71 -14.67
N MET A 419 1.23 -20.97 -13.59
CA MET A 419 0.06 -20.29 -13.05
C MET A 419 -0.10 -18.97 -13.79
N MET A 420 -1.34 -18.53 -13.99
CA MET A 420 -1.67 -17.29 -14.66
C MET A 420 -2.74 -16.54 -13.89
N ASN A 421 -2.58 -15.24 -13.77
CA ASN A 421 -3.64 -14.33 -13.31
C ASN A 421 -3.60 -13.02 -14.08
N THR A 422 -4.73 -12.34 -14.13
CA THR A 422 -4.91 -11.05 -14.80
C THR A 422 -5.43 -10.02 -13.84
N VAL A 423 -4.81 -8.85 -13.84
CA VAL A 423 -5.21 -7.69 -13.01
C VAL A 423 -5.35 -6.45 -13.89
N ALA A 424 -6.21 -5.52 -13.48
CA ALA A 424 -6.49 -4.30 -14.22
C ALA A 424 -6.18 -3.06 -13.37
N PHE A 425 -5.68 -2.02 -14.04
CA PHE A 425 -5.30 -0.74 -13.41
C PHE A 425 -5.78 0.42 -14.25
N SER A 426 -6.14 1.54 -13.59
CA SER A 426 -6.15 2.84 -14.26
C SER A 426 -4.73 3.39 -14.31
N ILE A 427 -4.30 3.79 -15.50
CA ILE A 427 -2.95 4.32 -15.75
C ILE A 427 -2.98 5.78 -16.21
N ALA A 428 -4.15 6.39 -16.25
CA ALA A 428 -4.32 7.78 -16.64
C ALA A 428 -3.49 8.71 -15.73
N GLY A 429 -2.53 9.42 -16.32
CA GLY A 429 -1.68 10.37 -15.61
C GLY A 429 -0.52 9.77 -14.82
N LEU A 430 -0.25 8.46 -14.96
CA LEU A 430 0.89 7.78 -14.31
C LEU A 430 2.16 7.75 -15.17
N GLU A 431 2.08 8.21 -16.42
CA GLU A 431 3.24 8.31 -17.31
C GLU A 431 4.21 9.39 -16.80
N ASP A 432 5.50 9.06 -16.77
CA ASP A 432 6.53 10.04 -16.49
C ASP A 432 6.78 11.01 -17.69
N GLU A 433 7.73 11.94 -17.57
CA GLU A 433 8.08 12.90 -18.64
C GLU A 433 8.53 12.23 -19.95
N GLN A 434 8.90 10.94 -19.90
CA GLN A 434 9.36 10.15 -21.06
C GLN A 434 8.24 9.26 -21.63
N GLY A 435 7.08 9.20 -20.98
CA GLY A 435 5.94 8.34 -21.33
C GLY A 435 6.09 6.92 -20.79
N ASP A 436 6.85 6.75 -19.71
CA ASP A 436 7.10 5.44 -19.10
C ASP A 436 6.24 5.26 -17.84
N ILE A 437 5.77 4.03 -17.66
CA ILE A 437 5.07 3.58 -16.44
C ILE A 437 5.97 2.57 -15.75
N ARG A 438 6.11 2.68 -14.43
CA ARG A 438 6.82 1.67 -13.65
C ARG A 438 5.84 0.77 -12.93
N LEU A 439 5.89 -0.54 -13.23
CA LEU A 439 5.21 -1.56 -12.44
C LEU A 439 6.11 -2.01 -11.28
N ILE A 440 5.48 -2.23 -10.14
CA ILE A 440 6.08 -2.86 -8.96
C ILE A 440 5.49 -4.25 -8.82
N LEU A 441 6.33 -5.25 -8.75
CA LEU A 441 5.98 -6.59 -8.33
C LEU A 441 6.42 -6.76 -6.88
N SER A 442 5.46 -6.89 -5.98
CA SER A 442 5.69 -7.08 -4.54
C SER A 442 5.68 -8.56 -4.20
N LEU A 443 6.75 -8.99 -3.54
CA LEU A 443 7.04 -10.37 -3.19
C LEU A 443 7.37 -10.47 -1.69
N PRO A 444 6.43 -10.15 -0.80
CA PRO A 444 6.73 -10.07 0.62
C PRO A 444 7.27 -11.39 1.17
N PHE A 445 8.36 -11.30 1.95
CA PHE A 445 9.06 -12.44 2.56
C PHE A 445 9.72 -13.42 1.56
N VAL A 446 10.02 -12.95 0.36
CA VAL A 446 10.73 -13.76 -0.64
C VAL A 446 12.16 -14.12 -0.21
N GLU A 447 12.79 -13.30 0.65
CA GLU A 447 14.15 -13.55 1.15
C GLU A 447 14.25 -14.73 2.14
N LEU A 448 13.10 -15.30 2.56
CA LEU A 448 13.10 -16.48 3.42
C LEU A 448 13.37 -17.76 2.61
N GLU A 449 14.38 -18.53 3.03
CA GLU A 449 14.73 -19.91 2.65
C GLU A 449 14.26 -20.35 1.25
N ASP A 450 15.09 -20.18 0.23
CA ASP A 450 14.86 -20.68 -1.15
C ASP A 450 13.52 -20.30 -1.80
N ARG A 451 12.78 -19.37 -1.23
CA ARG A 451 11.56 -18.83 -1.83
C ARG A 451 11.90 -17.99 -3.06
N GLY A 452 10.94 -17.86 -3.93
CA GLY A 452 11.09 -17.02 -5.12
C GLY A 452 9.90 -17.13 -6.04
N VAL A 453 9.90 -16.31 -7.07
CA VAL A 453 8.91 -16.38 -8.15
C VAL A 453 9.64 -16.59 -9.45
N ASP A 454 9.24 -17.63 -10.18
CA ASP A 454 9.70 -17.83 -11.54
C ASP A 454 8.76 -17.05 -12.47
N LEU A 455 9.24 -15.95 -13.04
CA LEU A 455 8.49 -15.11 -13.97
C LEU A 455 8.78 -15.55 -15.41
N HIS A 456 7.76 -16.07 -16.09
CA HIS A 456 7.86 -16.58 -17.45
C HIS A 456 7.48 -15.54 -18.48
N ALA A 457 6.28 -14.99 -18.39
CA ALA A 457 5.75 -14.07 -19.38
C ALA A 457 4.79 -13.05 -18.76
N MET A 458 4.64 -11.92 -19.44
CA MET A 458 3.65 -10.89 -19.13
C MET A 458 2.99 -10.46 -20.43
N THR A 459 1.67 -10.33 -20.43
CA THR A 459 0.93 -9.74 -21.54
C THR A 459 0.19 -8.50 -21.04
N LEU A 460 0.50 -7.35 -21.63
CA LEU A 460 -0.10 -6.07 -21.34
C LEU A 460 -1.13 -5.73 -22.40
N SER A 461 -2.35 -5.45 -21.99
CA SER A 461 -3.42 -4.92 -22.84
C SER A 461 -3.72 -3.49 -22.44
N PHE A 462 -3.24 -2.54 -23.23
CA PHE A 462 -3.52 -1.12 -23.04
C PHE A 462 -4.88 -0.78 -23.63
N LEU A 463 -5.72 -0.13 -22.84
CA LEU A 463 -7.11 0.16 -23.18
C LEU A 463 -7.33 1.68 -23.22
N LYS A 464 -8.09 2.13 -24.19
CA LYS A 464 -8.51 3.53 -24.31
C LYS A 464 -10.02 3.61 -24.47
N ASP A 465 -10.63 4.43 -23.64
CA ASP A 465 -12.07 4.68 -23.72
C ASP A 465 -12.48 5.34 -25.04
N SER A 466 -13.67 5.02 -25.53
CA SER A 466 -14.23 5.62 -26.73
C SER A 466 -14.69 7.05 -26.45
N ILE A 467 -14.00 8.03 -27.04
CA ILE A 467 -14.44 9.42 -27.03
C ILE A 467 -15.69 9.55 -27.93
N THR A 468 -16.82 9.90 -27.35
CA THR A 468 -18.03 10.19 -28.13
C THR A 468 -17.98 11.60 -28.70
N LEU A 469 -18.70 11.89 -29.80
CA LEU A 469 -18.81 13.25 -30.34
C LEU A 469 -19.33 14.30 -29.32
N ARG A 470 -19.96 13.86 -28.24
CA ARG A 470 -20.43 14.72 -27.16
C ARG A 470 -19.29 15.13 -26.19
N ASP A 471 -18.30 14.29 -26.06
CA ASP A 471 -17.14 14.50 -25.17
C ASP A 471 -16.07 15.36 -25.84
N LEU A 472 -16.05 15.42 -27.18
CA LEU A 472 -15.11 16.19 -27.99
C LEU A 472 -14.89 17.66 -27.51
N PRO A 473 -15.93 18.45 -27.15
CA PRO A 473 -15.69 19.81 -26.67
C PRO A 473 -14.98 19.86 -25.33
N ARG A 474 -15.22 18.89 -24.45
CA ARG A 474 -14.57 18.80 -23.14
C ARG A 474 -13.11 18.40 -23.29
N VAL A 475 -12.84 17.37 -24.06
CA VAL A 475 -11.49 16.90 -24.37
C VAL A 475 -10.66 17.99 -25.06
N LEU A 476 -11.23 18.73 -26.04
CA LEU A 476 -10.56 19.86 -26.67
C LEU A 476 -10.23 21.00 -25.72
N LEU A 477 -11.04 21.22 -24.68
CA LEU A 477 -10.77 22.24 -23.65
C LEU A 477 -9.66 21.82 -22.69
N GLU A 478 -9.52 20.53 -22.39
CA GLU A 478 -8.43 19.96 -21.56
C GLU A 478 -7.07 20.10 -22.25
N TYR A 479 -7.02 20.05 -23.59
CA TYR A 479 -5.80 20.23 -24.38
C TYR A 479 -5.44 21.68 -24.72
N LEU A 480 -6.26 22.65 -24.32
CA LEU A 480 -5.95 24.08 -24.53
C LEU A 480 -5.26 24.63 -23.27
N PRO A 481 -3.94 24.88 -23.28
CA PRO A 481 -3.25 25.46 -22.12
C PRO A 481 -3.79 26.86 -21.85
N GLY A 482 -4.47 27.04 -20.71
CA GLY A 482 -4.76 28.37 -20.17
C GLY A 482 -6.20 28.90 -20.34
N VAL A 483 -7.20 28.04 -20.42
CA VAL A 483 -8.62 28.47 -20.31
C VAL A 483 -9.19 28.05 -18.96
#